data_e758cf278c2d606631ff2529f98c770d
#
_entry.id   e758cf278c2d606631ff2529f98c770d
#
_cell.length_a   1.000
_cell.length_b   1.000
_cell.length_c   1.000
_cell.angle_alpha   90.00
_cell.angle_beta   90.00
_cell.angle_gamma   90.00
#
_symmetry.space_group_name_H-M   'P 1'
#
loop_
_entity.id
_entity.type
_entity.pdbx_description
1 polymer ?
#
loop_
_entity_poly.entity_id
_entity_poly.type
_entity_poly.pdbx_seq_one_letter_code
_entity_poly.pdbx_strand_id
1 'polypeptide(L)'
;MQLNPSYLYSNRVDVYTNLGTWTKERYRKVYQRNLKLYRGVDNRLDFQIKNGEERPQPISNLTIVFNIVGVESNELLVQQDCVIYDAPLGRFFTMVDEAATDHLQPGHYYYSLYAVDANGVKSPMYSDSQYGVTGTIDVIGDAYGGPRPSEEPTNVFTALDAKPQFNSNDGLHTFAFYTTNFVGNITIEGSLDENLGSWVDVDTVTLDNTSVSYLNVTGVWSRLRVKQLTNHTGTLDKVLYRY
;
A
#
# COMPACT_ATOMS: atom_id res chain seq x y z
N MET A 1 -35.79 -9.76 25.50
CA MET A 1 -34.61 -9.74 24.62
C MET A 1 -34.74 -8.51 23.75
N GLN A 2 -33.96 -7.48 23.99
CA GLN A 2 -34.03 -6.23 23.24
C GLN A 2 -33.11 -6.39 22.04
N LEU A 3 -33.67 -6.49 20.84
CA LEU A 3 -32.89 -6.50 19.62
C LEU A 3 -32.41 -5.06 19.30
N ASN A 4 -31.16 -4.78 19.58
CA ASN A 4 -30.54 -3.55 19.06
C ASN A 4 -30.23 -3.75 17.59
N PRO A 5 -30.90 -3.05 16.67
CA PRO A 5 -30.55 -3.12 15.28
C PRO A 5 -29.16 -2.48 15.10
N SER A 6 -28.17 -3.29 14.77
CA SER A 6 -26.86 -2.81 14.40
C SER A 6 -26.87 -2.53 12.89
N TYR A 7 -26.76 -1.28 12.51
CA TYR A 7 -26.61 -0.89 11.12
C TYR A 7 -25.13 -0.97 10.75
N LEU A 8 -24.79 -1.90 9.85
CA LEU A 8 -23.51 -1.89 9.18
C LEU A 8 -23.48 -0.70 8.21
N TYR A 9 -22.84 0.38 8.61
CA TYR A 9 -22.58 1.49 7.68
C TYR A 9 -21.41 1.09 6.77
N SER A 10 -21.66 1.07 5.46
CA SER A 10 -20.57 0.99 4.49
C SER A 10 -19.67 2.23 4.68
N ASN A 11 -18.35 2.02 4.62
CA ASN A 11 -17.35 3.10 4.57
C ASN A 11 -17.45 3.79 3.18
N ARG A 12 -18.53 4.54 2.96
CA ARG A 12 -18.76 5.25 1.72
C ARG A 12 -18.64 6.75 1.93
N VAL A 13 -17.83 7.37 1.09
CA VAL A 13 -17.62 8.82 1.07
C VAL A 13 -17.96 9.38 -0.31
N ASP A 14 -18.69 10.48 -0.33
CA ASP A 14 -18.88 11.28 -1.53
C ASP A 14 -17.70 12.25 -1.68
N VAL A 15 -17.01 12.17 -2.83
CA VAL A 15 -15.84 12.98 -3.16
C VAL A 15 -16.23 13.96 -4.25
N TYR A 16 -15.78 15.20 -4.15
CA TYR A 16 -16.12 16.26 -5.09
C TYR A 16 -14.91 16.60 -5.95
N THR A 17 -15.14 16.77 -7.24
CA THR A 17 -14.10 17.16 -8.19
C THR A 17 -14.57 18.31 -9.06
N ASN A 18 -13.62 19.10 -9.50
CA ASN A 18 -13.81 20.19 -10.43
C ASN A 18 -13.31 19.82 -11.84
N LEU A 19 -13.37 18.56 -12.20
CA LEU A 19 -13.04 18.05 -13.54
C LEU A 19 -14.12 18.51 -14.52
N GLY A 20 -13.97 19.71 -15.07
CA GLY A 20 -14.87 20.25 -16.07
C GLY A 20 -15.42 21.64 -15.72
N THR A 21 -16.10 22.27 -16.68
CA THR A 21 -16.59 23.65 -16.65
C THR A 21 -17.06 24.13 -15.30
N TRP A 22 -16.42 25.22 -14.85
CA TRP A 22 -16.78 26.00 -13.69
C TRP A 22 -18.24 26.49 -13.81
N THR A 23 -19.17 25.78 -13.20
CA THR A 23 -20.51 26.28 -12.99
C THR A 23 -20.65 26.72 -11.56
N LYS A 24 -20.84 28.03 -11.38
CA LYS A 24 -21.16 28.80 -10.17
C LYS A 24 -20.88 28.07 -8.85
N GLU A 25 -19.85 28.56 -8.15
CA GLU A 25 -19.56 28.23 -6.76
C GLU A 25 -20.81 28.36 -5.91
N ARG A 26 -21.38 27.27 -5.49
CA ARG A 26 -22.34 27.24 -4.41
C ARG A 26 -21.63 26.65 -3.20
N TYR A 27 -21.46 27.46 -2.17
CA TYR A 27 -21.03 27.03 -0.85
C TYR A 27 -22.03 25.99 -0.32
N ARG A 28 -21.70 24.72 -0.44
CA ARG A 28 -22.45 23.65 0.18
C ARG A 28 -21.61 23.03 1.28
N LYS A 29 -22.25 22.79 2.42
CA LYS A 29 -21.63 22.02 3.50
C LYS A 29 -21.51 20.58 3.02
N VAL A 30 -20.29 20.13 2.75
CA VAL A 30 -19.98 18.72 2.61
C VAL A 30 -19.86 18.16 4.02
N TYR A 31 -20.69 17.21 4.37
CA TYR A 31 -20.54 16.52 5.65
C TYR A 31 -19.37 15.57 5.55
N GLN A 32 -18.26 15.95 6.15
CA GLN A 32 -17.12 15.10 6.29
C GLN A 32 -17.49 13.90 7.17
N ARG A 33 -17.27 12.72 6.65
CA ARG A 33 -17.40 11.49 7.41
C ARG A 33 -16.02 10.92 7.61
N ASN A 34 -15.59 10.74 8.86
CA ASN A 34 -14.36 10.04 9.14
C ASN A 34 -14.46 8.60 8.60
N LEU A 35 -13.49 8.22 7.80
CA LEU A 35 -13.32 6.84 7.41
C LEU A 35 -12.76 6.06 8.59
N LYS A 36 -13.04 4.77 8.62
CA LYS A 36 -12.51 3.87 9.65
C LYS A 36 -11.79 2.72 8.98
N LEU A 37 -10.60 2.44 9.44
CA LEU A 37 -9.84 1.24 9.11
C LEU A 37 -9.72 0.36 10.35
N TYR A 38 -9.87 -0.91 10.15
CA TYR A 38 -9.60 -1.92 11.17
C TYR A 38 -8.26 -2.55 10.87
N ARG A 39 -7.33 -2.45 11.82
CA ARG A 39 -6.00 -3.03 11.70
C ARG A 39 -6.07 -4.55 11.66
N GLY A 40 -5.20 -5.19 10.85
CA GLY A 40 -5.09 -6.64 10.75
C GLY A 40 -6.20 -7.33 9.94
N VAL A 41 -6.92 -6.59 9.10
CA VAL A 41 -7.89 -7.11 8.14
C VAL A 41 -7.94 -6.25 6.89
N ASP A 42 -8.45 -6.81 5.81
CA ASP A 42 -8.70 -6.08 4.57
C ASP A 42 -9.88 -5.11 4.75
N ASN A 43 -9.66 -3.86 4.41
CA ASN A 43 -10.65 -2.79 4.54
C ASN A 43 -11.06 -2.26 3.18
N ARG A 44 -12.33 -2.43 2.85
CA ARG A 44 -12.89 -1.84 1.63
C ARG A 44 -13.45 -0.46 1.91
N LEU A 45 -12.99 0.53 1.14
CA LEU A 45 -13.46 1.90 1.17
C LEU A 45 -14.14 2.22 -0.16
N ASP A 46 -15.41 2.55 -0.13
CA ASP A 46 -16.19 2.89 -1.33
C ASP A 46 -16.36 4.40 -1.47
N PHE A 47 -16.21 4.90 -2.70
CA PHE A 47 -16.27 6.31 -3.03
C PHE A 47 -17.21 6.56 -4.21
N GLN A 48 -17.79 7.74 -4.23
CA GLN A 48 -18.51 8.24 -5.39
C GLN A 48 -18.11 9.69 -5.68
N ILE A 49 -17.71 9.96 -6.91
CA ILE A 49 -17.42 11.32 -7.36
C ILE A 49 -18.70 12.02 -7.77
N LYS A 50 -18.86 13.23 -7.24
CA LYS A 50 -19.94 14.13 -7.56
C LYS A 50 -19.41 15.49 -7.99
N ASN A 51 -20.18 16.20 -8.81
CA ASN A 51 -19.91 17.61 -9.14
C ASN A 51 -20.49 18.54 -8.07
N GLY A 52 -20.27 19.85 -8.21
CA GLY A 52 -20.80 20.85 -7.28
C GLY A 52 -22.34 20.92 -7.20
N GLU A 53 -23.06 20.24 -8.10
CA GLU A 53 -24.54 20.09 -8.08
C GLU A 53 -24.99 18.77 -7.44
N GLU A 54 -24.08 18.02 -6.82
CA GLU A 54 -24.31 16.67 -6.24
C GLU A 54 -24.67 15.59 -7.25
N ARG A 55 -24.44 15.84 -8.54
CA ARG A 55 -24.66 14.83 -9.58
C ARG A 55 -23.44 13.94 -9.74
N PRO A 56 -23.61 12.64 -9.98
CA PRO A 56 -22.51 11.75 -10.31
C PRO A 56 -21.69 12.30 -11.47
N GLN A 57 -20.37 12.25 -11.34
CA GLN A 57 -19.43 12.69 -12.36
C GLN A 57 -18.81 11.47 -13.03
N PRO A 58 -18.92 11.33 -14.37
CA PRO A 58 -18.24 10.25 -15.07
C PRO A 58 -16.71 10.32 -14.92
N ILE A 59 -16.08 9.14 -14.72
CA ILE A 59 -14.64 8.99 -14.48
C ILE A 59 -13.96 8.06 -15.48
N SER A 60 -14.52 7.96 -16.68
CA SER A 60 -13.91 7.17 -17.75
C SER A 60 -12.51 7.71 -18.06
N ASN A 61 -11.54 6.80 -18.27
CA ASN A 61 -10.15 7.12 -18.58
C ASN A 61 -9.36 7.87 -17.48
N LEU A 62 -9.80 7.78 -16.24
CA LEU A 62 -9.06 8.29 -15.10
C LEU A 62 -8.45 7.13 -14.30
N THR A 63 -7.23 7.31 -13.83
CA THR A 63 -6.66 6.51 -12.75
C THR A 63 -6.84 7.29 -11.46
N ILE A 64 -7.37 6.66 -10.42
CA ILE A 64 -7.60 7.30 -9.14
C ILE A 64 -6.69 6.67 -8.11
N VAL A 65 -5.96 7.51 -7.39
CA VAL A 65 -4.99 7.07 -6.38
C VAL A 65 -5.45 7.53 -5.00
N PHE A 66 -5.42 6.60 -4.07
CA PHE A 66 -5.74 6.82 -2.66
C PHE A 66 -4.45 6.82 -1.84
N ASN A 67 -4.32 7.78 -0.93
CA ASN A 67 -3.17 7.91 -0.04
C ASN A 67 -3.61 8.01 1.41
N ILE A 68 -2.82 7.45 2.33
CA ILE A 68 -2.87 7.72 3.76
C ILE A 68 -1.57 8.38 4.18
N VAL A 69 -1.68 9.45 4.96
CA VAL A 69 -0.56 10.29 5.38
C VAL A 69 -0.59 10.46 6.89
N GLY A 70 0.56 10.40 7.53
CA GLY A 70 0.70 10.66 8.96
C GLY A 70 0.36 12.11 9.31
N VAL A 71 -0.40 12.33 10.40
CA VAL A 71 -0.85 13.67 10.81
C VAL A 71 0.33 14.56 11.21
N GLU A 72 1.29 14.01 11.95
CA GLU A 72 2.44 14.77 12.47
C GLU A 72 3.63 14.75 11.51
N SER A 73 3.92 13.57 10.94
CA SER A 73 5.09 13.39 10.07
C SER A 73 4.88 13.91 8.66
N ASN A 74 3.62 14.02 8.22
CA ASN A 74 3.26 14.28 6.83
C ASN A 74 3.85 13.25 5.86
N GLU A 75 4.19 12.07 6.37
CA GLU A 75 4.78 10.96 5.65
C GLU A 75 3.71 10.14 4.94
N LEU A 76 3.99 9.73 3.70
CA LEU A 76 3.12 8.84 2.95
C LEU A 76 3.24 7.41 3.51
N LEU A 77 2.17 6.91 4.10
CA LEU A 77 2.14 5.60 4.75
C LEU A 77 1.51 4.52 3.88
N VAL A 78 0.49 4.88 3.10
CA VAL A 78 -0.18 3.97 2.17
C VAL A 78 -0.45 4.71 0.88
N GLN A 79 -0.18 4.07 -0.26
CA GLN A 79 -0.58 4.54 -1.59
C GLN A 79 -1.11 3.35 -2.38
N GLN A 80 -2.32 3.48 -2.92
CA GLN A 80 -2.96 2.43 -3.70
C GLN A 80 -3.80 2.99 -4.83
N ASP A 81 -3.81 2.29 -5.95
CA ASP A 81 -4.72 2.56 -7.05
C ASP A 81 -6.13 2.07 -6.70
N CYS A 82 -7.11 2.89 -7.03
CA CYS A 82 -8.51 2.55 -6.82
C CYS A 82 -9.07 1.77 -8.01
N VAL A 83 -10.00 0.85 -7.73
CA VAL A 83 -10.71 0.07 -8.73
C VAL A 83 -12.02 0.77 -9.09
N ILE A 84 -12.16 1.18 -10.34
CA ILE A 84 -13.38 1.79 -10.88
C ILE A 84 -14.34 0.65 -11.29
N TYR A 85 -15.53 0.59 -10.68
CA TYR A 85 -16.52 -0.43 -11.00
C TYR A 85 -17.77 0.12 -11.70
N ASP A 86 -18.00 1.43 -11.64
CA ASP A 86 -19.12 2.09 -12.34
C ASP A 86 -18.67 3.50 -12.77
N ALA A 87 -17.98 3.56 -13.91
CA ALA A 87 -17.41 4.79 -14.42
C ALA A 87 -18.46 5.87 -14.75
N PRO A 88 -19.63 5.56 -15.36
CA PRO A 88 -20.68 6.55 -15.60
C PRO A 88 -21.24 7.21 -14.34
N LEU A 89 -21.36 6.46 -13.26
CA LEU A 89 -21.84 6.97 -11.97
C LEU A 89 -20.71 7.44 -11.03
N GLY A 90 -19.47 7.46 -11.51
CA GLY A 90 -18.33 7.92 -10.75
C GLY A 90 -18.02 7.08 -9.52
N ARG A 91 -18.26 5.76 -9.58
CA ARG A 91 -18.08 4.87 -8.43
C ARG A 91 -16.80 4.06 -8.53
N PHE A 92 -16.08 4.03 -7.44
CA PHE A 92 -14.83 3.29 -7.31
C PHE A 92 -14.60 2.88 -5.85
N PHE A 93 -13.68 1.98 -5.63
CA PHE A 93 -13.26 1.59 -4.28
C PHE A 93 -11.75 1.40 -4.22
N THR A 94 -11.20 1.47 -3.02
CA THR A 94 -9.86 0.96 -2.72
C THR A 94 -9.97 -0.15 -1.69
N MET A 95 -9.06 -1.12 -1.77
CA MET A 95 -8.93 -2.18 -0.78
C MET A 95 -7.62 -1.94 -0.03
N VAL A 96 -7.73 -1.42 1.18
CA VAL A 96 -6.56 -1.29 2.06
C VAL A 96 -6.36 -2.64 2.73
N ASP A 97 -5.35 -3.38 2.28
CA ASP A 97 -5.08 -4.73 2.73
C ASP A 97 -4.54 -4.77 4.17
N GLU A 98 -4.57 -5.97 4.75
CA GLU A 98 -4.04 -6.24 6.09
C GLU A 98 -2.59 -5.77 6.22
N ALA A 99 -1.75 -6.08 5.22
CA ALA A 99 -0.33 -5.74 5.25
C ALA A 99 -0.09 -4.22 5.32
N ALA A 100 -0.92 -3.43 4.65
CA ALA A 100 -0.86 -1.97 4.72
C ALA A 100 -1.30 -1.43 6.09
N THR A 101 -2.28 -2.06 6.73
CA THR A 101 -2.80 -1.62 8.03
C THR A 101 -1.95 -2.04 9.21
N ASP A 102 -1.19 -3.11 9.10
CA ASP A 102 -0.34 -3.64 10.18
C ASP A 102 0.75 -2.67 10.64
N HIS A 103 1.21 -1.79 9.75
CA HIS A 103 2.21 -0.76 10.08
C HIS A 103 1.61 0.45 10.78
N LEU A 104 0.30 0.66 10.63
CA LEU A 104 -0.36 1.81 11.19
C LEU A 104 -0.61 1.59 12.68
N GLN A 105 -0.20 2.54 13.51
CA GLN A 105 -0.61 2.53 14.91
C GLN A 105 -2.07 2.97 15.01
N PRO A 106 -2.85 2.46 16.00
CA PRO A 106 -4.19 3.00 16.25
C PRO A 106 -4.15 4.51 16.48
N GLY A 107 -4.99 5.25 15.76
CA GLY A 107 -5.00 6.71 15.84
C GLY A 107 -5.64 7.38 14.64
N HIS A 108 -5.40 8.69 14.52
CA HIS A 108 -5.93 9.54 13.46
C HIS A 108 -4.87 9.75 12.38
N TYR A 109 -5.31 9.65 11.13
CA TYR A 109 -4.50 9.87 9.95
C TYR A 109 -5.25 10.77 8.97
N TYR A 110 -4.54 11.33 8.01
CA TYR A 110 -5.15 12.00 6.87
C TYR A 110 -5.19 11.06 5.67
N TYR A 111 -6.24 11.16 4.88
CA TYR A 111 -6.28 10.54 3.56
C TYR A 111 -6.49 11.59 2.48
N SER A 112 -6.03 11.30 1.29
CA SER A 112 -6.23 12.14 0.11
C SER A 112 -6.49 11.27 -1.12
N LEU A 113 -7.18 11.85 -2.08
CA LEU A 113 -7.45 11.26 -3.37
C LEU A 113 -7.03 12.22 -4.48
N TYR A 114 -6.45 11.69 -5.53
CA TYR A 114 -6.23 12.44 -6.76
C TYR A 114 -6.54 11.57 -7.98
N ALA A 115 -6.97 12.21 -9.05
CA ALA A 115 -7.15 11.57 -10.35
C ALA A 115 -5.99 11.91 -11.28
N VAL A 116 -5.62 10.94 -12.09
CA VAL A 116 -4.64 11.10 -13.17
C VAL A 116 -5.37 10.86 -14.49
N ASP A 117 -5.29 11.81 -15.41
CA ASP A 117 -5.86 11.66 -16.75
C ASP A 117 -4.92 10.91 -17.71
N ALA A 118 -5.38 10.66 -18.94
CA ALA A 118 -4.60 9.98 -19.97
C ALA A 118 -3.29 10.73 -20.37
N ASN A 119 -3.18 12.02 -20.04
CA ASN A 119 -2.01 12.85 -20.30
C ASN A 119 -1.06 12.89 -19.09
N GLY A 120 -1.37 12.19 -17.99
CA GLY A 120 -0.59 12.22 -16.77
C GLY A 120 -0.85 13.44 -15.88
N VAL A 121 -1.86 14.26 -16.18
CA VAL A 121 -2.18 15.43 -15.35
C VAL A 121 -2.90 14.99 -14.09
N LYS A 122 -2.36 15.41 -12.94
CA LYS A 122 -2.92 15.10 -11.61
C LYS A 122 -3.91 16.19 -11.20
N SER A 123 -5.12 15.78 -10.85
CA SER A 123 -6.19 16.65 -10.36
C SER A 123 -6.60 16.23 -8.95
N PRO A 124 -6.65 17.16 -7.99
CA PRO A 124 -7.05 16.85 -6.63
C PRO A 124 -8.55 16.52 -6.57
N MET A 125 -8.91 15.64 -5.64
CA MET A 125 -10.29 15.36 -5.27
C MET A 125 -10.55 15.87 -3.86
N TYR A 126 -11.64 16.59 -3.69
CA TYR A 126 -11.98 17.22 -2.42
C TYR A 126 -12.92 16.32 -1.62
N SER A 127 -12.53 15.99 -0.41
CA SER A 127 -13.30 15.15 0.50
C SER A 127 -13.81 15.91 1.74
N ASP A 128 -13.55 17.21 1.81
CA ASP A 128 -13.83 18.04 2.98
C ASP A 128 -14.61 19.32 2.60
N SER A 129 -15.36 19.84 3.58
CA SER A 129 -16.21 21.02 3.44
C SER A 129 -15.45 22.35 3.30
N GLN A 130 -14.15 22.37 3.57
CA GLN A 130 -13.29 23.56 3.51
C GLN A 130 -12.40 23.57 2.26
N TYR A 131 -12.76 22.80 1.24
CA TYR A 131 -11.94 22.58 0.04
C TYR A 131 -10.56 21.98 0.35
N GLY A 132 -10.44 21.30 1.49
CA GLY A 132 -9.28 20.52 1.83
C GLY A 132 -9.20 19.27 0.95
N VAL A 133 -8.00 18.99 0.46
CA VAL A 133 -7.72 17.75 -0.31
C VAL A 133 -7.63 16.56 0.63
N THR A 134 -7.59 16.79 1.94
CA THR A 134 -7.40 15.78 2.97
C THR A 134 -8.66 15.54 3.77
N GLY A 135 -9.05 14.29 3.91
CA GLY A 135 -10.05 13.84 4.88
C GLY A 135 -9.38 13.13 6.05
N THR A 136 -10.15 12.88 7.11
CA THR A 136 -9.66 12.16 8.29
C THR A 136 -10.03 10.68 8.22
N ILE A 137 -9.08 9.82 8.59
CA ILE A 137 -9.27 8.38 8.69
C ILE A 137 -8.80 7.90 10.07
N ASP A 138 -9.64 7.11 10.72
CA ASP A 138 -9.37 6.57 12.05
C ASP A 138 -8.94 5.10 11.90
N VAL A 139 -7.73 4.78 12.31
CA VAL A 139 -7.26 3.39 12.44
C VAL A 139 -7.66 2.90 13.82
N ILE A 140 -8.53 1.89 13.84
CA ILE A 140 -9.11 1.34 15.06
C ILE A 140 -8.51 -0.04 15.30
N GLY A 141 -8.01 -0.23 16.50
CA GLY A 141 -7.63 -1.42 17.25
C GLY A 141 -7.51 -2.76 16.52
N ASP A 142 -7.22 -3.78 17.26
CA ASP A 142 -6.72 -5.04 16.72
C ASP A 142 -7.83 -6.02 16.32
N ALA A 143 -8.16 -6.06 15.02
CA ALA A 143 -8.58 -7.31 14.44
C ALA A 143 -7.28 -8.07 14.12
N TYR A 144 -6.85 -8.99 14.99
CA TYR A 144 -5.61 -9.72 14.77
C TYR A 144 -5.76 -10.70 13.60
N GLY A 145 -5.17 -10.36 12.45
CA GLY A 145 -5.13 -11.22 11.26
C GLY A 145 -4.05 -12.31 11.28
N GLY A 146 -3.19 -12.30 12.29
CA GLY A 146 -2.04 -13.21 12.39
C GLY A 146 -0.73 -12.55 11.96
N PRO A 147 0.39 -13.27 12.05
CA PRO A 147 1.67 -12.78 11.56
C PRO A 147 1.66 -12.69 10.04
N ARG A 148 2.33 -11.69 9.47
CA ARG A 148 2.48 -11.57 8.02
C ARG A 148 2.98 -12.85 7.41
N PRO A 149 2.43 -13.27 6.26
CA PRO A 149 2.98 -14.38 5.53
C PRO A 149 4.39 -14.04 5.04
N SER A 150 5.27 -15.06 4.98
CA SER A 150 6.55 -14.91 4.30
C SER A 150 6.34 -15.15 2.81
N GLU A 151 6.99 -14.33 1.98
CA GLU A 151 7.05 -14.56 0.55
C GLU A 151 8.14 -15.62 0.24
N GLU A 152 7.85 -16.51 -0.67
CA GLU A 152 8.79 -17.52 -1.17
C GLU A 152 9.08 -17.24 -2.64
N PRO A 153 10.28 -16.76 -3.00
CA PRO A 153 10.62 -16.55 -4.40
C PRO A 153 10.69 -17.89 -5.13
N THR A 154 10.10 -17.94 -6.31
CA THR A 154 10.01 -19.17 -7.13
C THR A 154 11.39 -19.65 -7.60
N ASN A 155 12.34 -18.74 -7.75
CA ASN A 155 13.72 -19.01 -8.17
C ASN A 155 14.68 -17.99 -7.54
N VAL A 156 15.95 -18.38 -7.43
CA VAL A 156 17.06 -17.44 -7.26
C VAL A 156 16.99 -16.40 -8.38
N PHE A 157 17.24 -15.14 -8.11
CA PHE A 157 17.07 -13.98 -8.99
C PHE A 157 15.61 -13.52 -9.24
N THR A 158 14.60 -14.15 -8.69
CA THR A 158 13.25 -13.56 -8.70
C THR A 158 13.24 -12.24 -7.93
N ALA A 159 12.82 -11.17 -8.61
CA ALA A 159 12.68 -9.88 -7.97
C ALA A 159 11.46 -9.88 -7.03
N LEU A 160 11.70 -9.62 -5.76
CA LEU A 160 10.68 -9.45 -4.72
C LEU A 160 10.32 -7.98 -4.60
N ASP A 161 9.06 -7.69 -4.39
CA ASP A 161 8.61 -6.34 -4.07
C ASP A 161 9.00 -6.01 -2.63
N ALA A 162 9.90 -5.06 -2.46
CA ALA A 162 10.35 -4.62 -1.15
C ALA A 162 9.34 -3.71 -0.45
N LYS A 163 8.30 -3.31 -1.17
CA LYS A 163 7.15 -2.50 -0.68
C LYS A 163 7.58 -1.31 0.17
N PRO A 164 8.39 -0.40 -0.39
CA PRO A 164 8.97 0.72 0.35
C PRO A 164 7.91 1.63 0.96
N GLN A 165 6.71 1.68 0.37
CA GLN A 165 5.57 2.42 0.88
C GLN A 165 5.04 1.89 2.22
N PHE A 166 5.38 0.67 2.60
CA PHE A 166 4.93 0.04 3.85
C PHE A 166 6.02 -0.09 4.90
N ASN A 167 7.27 0.03 4.50
CA ASN A 167 8.43 -0.20 5.36
C ASN A 167 8.85 1.00 6.19
N SER A 168 8.15 2.14 6.08
CA SER A 168 8.55 3.41 6.67
C SER A 168 10.06 3.70 6.51
N ASN A 169 10.66 4.46 7.39
CA ASN A 169 12.08 4.83 7.28
C ASN A 169 13.05 3.73 7.76
N ASP A 170 12.57 2.69 8.39
CA ASP A 170 13.45 1.63 8.95
C ASP A 170 13.82 0.56 7.93
N GLY A 171 12.97 0.32 6.95
CA GLY A 171 13.23 -0.56 5.80
C GLY A 171 13.91 -1.88 6.18
N LEU A 172 13.42 -2.60 7.20
CA LEU A 172 14.00 -3.86 7.63
C LEU A 172 13.45 -5.02 6.79
N HIS A 173 14.36 -5.77 6.18
CA HIS A 173 14.05 -6.96 5.39
C HIS A 173 14.75 -8.17 5.98
N THR A 174 14.02 -9.26 6.15
CA THR A 174 14.57 -10.51 6.69
C THR A 174 14.48 -11.61 5.64
N PHE A 175 15.62 -12.23 5.34
CA PHE A 175 15.72 -13.41 4.49
C PHE A 175 16.11 -14.60 5.36
N ALA A 176 15.40 -15.72 5.21
CA ALA A 176 15.79 -17.00 5.79
C ALA A 176 16.14 -17.98 4.67
N PHE A 177 17.29 -18.62 4.77
CA PHE A 177 17.83 -19.56 3.79
C PHE A 177 17.81 -20.97 4.38
N TYR A 178 17.19 -21.88 3.64
CA TYR A 178 17.18 -23.31 3.95
C TYR A 178 18.06 -24.02 2.95
N THR A 179 19.05 -24.77 3.42
CA THR A 179 20.10 -25.33 2.57
C THR A 179 20.42 -26.78 2.95
N THR A 180 20.89 -27.54 1.97
CA THR A 180 21.40 -28.90 2.16
C THR A 180 22.86 -28.97 1.70
N ASN A 181 23.78 -29.20 2.64
CA ASN A 181 25.23 -29.30 2.42
C ASN A 181 25.80 -28.09 1.64
N PHE A 182 25.20 -26.93 1.79
CA PHE A 182 25.60 -25.74 1.06
C PHE A 182 26.85 -25.11 1.67
N VAL A 183 27.86 -24.91 0.82
CA VAL A 183 29.07 -24.12 1.16
C VAL A 183 29.26 -23.08 0.07
N GLY A 184 29.21 -21.82 0.45
CA GLY A 184 29.34 -20.72 -0.50
C GLY A 184 28.72 -19.42 0.02
N ASN A 185 28.61 -18.44 -0.87
CA ASN A 185 28.09 -17.13 -0.57
C ASN A 185 26.73 -16.92 -1.24
N ILE A 186 25.82 -16.33 -0.50
CA ILE A 186 24.53 -15.82 -0.99
C ILE A 186 24.53 -14.32 -0.80
N THR A 187 24.32 -13.57 -1.89
CA THR A 187 24.26 -12.12 -1.88
C THR A 187 22.81 -11.66 -2.07
N ILE A 188 22.40 -10.65 -1.32
CA ILE A 188 21.16 -9.93 -1.57
C ILE A 188 21.49 -8.71 -2.41
N GLU A 189 20.80 -8.57 -3.52
CA GLU A 189 20.86 -7.40 -4.38
C GLU A 189 19.58 -6.57 -4.21
N GLY A 190 19.76 -5.25 -4.17
CA GLY A 190 18.69 -4.26 -4.11
C GLY A 190 18.65 -3.41 -5.37
N SER A 191 17.46 -2.92 -5.70
CA SER A 191 17.24 -1.93 -6.76
C SER A 191 16.29 -0.85 -6.30
N LEU A 192 16.59 0.39 -6.65
CA LEU A 192 15.68 1.53 -6.52
C LEU A 192 14.88 1.77 -7.80
N ASP A 193 15.19 1.01 -8.86
CA ASP A 193 14.52 1.11 -10.15
C ASP A 193 13.40 0.08 -10.24
N GLU A 194 12.18 0.54 -10.38
CA GLU A 194 11.00 -0.30 -10.56
C GLU A 194 11.05 -1.12 -11.87
N ASN A 195 11.80 -0.66 -12.86
CA ASN A 195 11.96 -1.32 -14.16
C ASN A 195 13.06 -2.39 -14.18
N LEU A 196 13.64 -2.72 -13.04
CA LEU A 196 14.63 -3.80 -12.86
C LEU A 196 15.96 -3.58 -13.64
N GLY A 197 16.28 -2.33 -13.98
CA GLY A 197 17.42 -2.01 -14.82
C GLY A 197 18.78 -2.01 -14.11
N SER A 198 18.82 -1.74 -12.80
CA SER A 198 20.06 -1.61 -12.05
C SER A 198 19.97 -2.33 -10.69
N TRP A 199 20.94 -3.18 -10.42
CA TRP A 199 21.05 -3.95 -9.19
C TRP A 199 22.37 -3.64 -8.50
N VAL A 200 22.33 -3.52 -7.18
CA VAL A 200 23.47 -3.27 -6.31
C VAL A 200 23.55 -4.37 -5.27
N ASP A 201 24.74 -4.92 -5.05
CA ASP A 201 24.98 -5.86 -3.94
C ASP A 201 24.80 -5.11 -2.61
N VAL A 202 23.85 -5.55 -1.80
CA VAL A 202 23.50 -4.89 -0.52
C VAL A 202 24.22 -5.57 0.64
N ASP A 203 24.11 -6.90 0.71
CA ASP A 203 24.74 -7.68 1.76
C ASP A 203 25.01 -9.12 1.30
N THR A 204 25.94 -9.81 1.99
CA THR A 204 26.34 -11.15 1.64
C THR A 204 26.48 -12.02 2.89
N VAL A 205 25.85 -13.19 2.89
CA VAL A 205 26.02 -14.21 3.90
C VAL A 205 26.88 -15.35 3.38
N THR A 206 27.86 -15.76 4.17
CA THR A 206 28.66 -16.97 3.90
C THR A 206 28.08 -18.12 4.70
N LEU A 207 27.74 -19.20 3.99
CA LEU A 207 27.22 -20.43 4.58
C LEU A 207 28.27 -21.55 4.47
N ASP A 208 28.46 -22.24 5.58
CA ASP A 208 29.36 -23.39 5.67
C ASP A 208 28.59 -24.57 6.29
N ASN A 209 27.93 -25.33 5.43
CA ASN A 209 27.16 -26.53 5.79
C ASN A 209 26.07 -26.30 6.85
N THR A 210 25.56 -25.10 6.93
CA THR A 210 24.47 -24.70 7.85
C THR A 210 23.13 -24.99 7.21
N SER A 211 22.24 -25.70 7.90
CA SER A 211 20.93 -26.09 7.34
C SER A 211 19.92 -24.94 7.26
N VAL A 212 20.01 -24.00 8.18
CA VAL A 212 19.16 -22.79 8.20
C VAL A 212 19.99 -21.59 8.65
N SER A 213 19.89 -20.51 7.90
CA SER A 213 20.51 -19.23 8.24
C SER A 213 19.56 -18.09 7.93
N TYR A 214 19.87 -16.90 8.45
CA TYR A 214 19.11 -15.70 8.13
C TYR A 214 20.02 -14.51 7.91
N LEU A 215 19.52 -13.52 7.18
CA LEU A 215 20.16 -12.25 6.94
C LEU A 215 19.13 -11.13 7.07
N ASN A 216 19.46 -10.09 7.83
CA ASN A 216 18.67 -8.88 7.94
C ASN A 216 19.34 -7.79 7.10
N VAL A 217 18.59 -7.23 6.17
CA VAL A 217 19.02 -6.15 5.28
C VAL A 217 18.21 -4.90 5.62
N THR A 218 18.85 -3.76 5.69
CA THR A 218 18.21 -2.47 5.92
C THR A 218 18.31 -1.58 4.69
N GLY A 219 17.28 -0.76 4.46
CA GLY A 219 17.23 0.20 3.38
C GLY A 219 15.86 0.26 2.71
N VAL A 220 15.53 1.41 2.16
CA VAL A 220 14.26 1.62 1.45
C VAL A 220 14.46 1.24 -0.04
N TRP A 221 14.26 -0.02 -0.35
CA TRP A 221 14.45 -0.59 -1.68
C TRP A 221 13.12 -0.69 -2.42
N SER A 222 13.11 -0.49 -3.73
CA SER A 222 11.95 -0.79 -4.57
C SER A 222 11.82 -2.30 -4.82
N ARG A 223 12.95 -2.94 -5.05
CA ARG A 223 13.02 -4.40 -5.30
C ARG A 223 14.22 -4.99 -4.60
N LEU A 224 14.08 -6.23 -4.14
CA LEU A 224 15.15 -7.06 -3.62
C LEU A 224 15.18 -8.41 -4.35
N ARG A 225 16.35 -9.03 -4.45
CA ARG A 225 16.47 -10.41 -4.96
C ARG A 225 17.65 -11.12 -4.32
N VAL A 226 17.58 -12.45 -4.38
CA VAL A 226 18.67 -13.31 -3.93
C VAL A 226 19.55 -13.67 -5.12
N LYS A 227 20.86 -13.53 -4.96
CA LYS A 227 21.86 -13.92 -5.94
C LYS A 227 22.76 -14.97 -5.32
N GLN A 228 22.76 -16.15 -5.91
CA GLN A 228 23.65 -17.23 -5.55
C GLN A 228 24.92 -17.14 -6.40
N LEU A 229 26.08 -17.08 -5.74
CA LEU A 229 27.35 -17.01 -6.46
C LEU A 229 27.70 -18.37 -7.05
N THR A 230 28.42 -18.38 -8.18
CA THR A 230 28.69 -19.57 -8.99
C THR A 230 29.60 -20.60 -8.31
N ASN A 231 30.41 -20.19 -7.33
CA ASN A 231 31.35 -21.05 -6.62
C ASN A 231 30.74 -21.56 -5.31
N HIS A 232 29.80 -22.50 -5.40
CA HIS A 232 29.17 -23.14 -4.24
C HIS A 232 29.09 -24.65 -4.43
N THR A 233 28.94 -25.36 -3.33
CA THR A 233 28.56 -26.79 -3.31
C THR A 233 27.25 -26.95 -2.54
N GLY A 234 26.57 -28.08 -2.73
CA GLY A 234 25.26 -28.30 -2.10
C GLY A 234 24.11 -27.53 -2.79
N THR A 235 22.99 -27.41 -2.10
CA THR A 235 21.75 -26.81 -2.66
C THR A 235 21.17 -25.74 -1.72
N LEU A 236 20.66 -24.68 -2.31
CA LEU A 236 19.76 -23.74 -1.66
C LEU A 236 18.33 -24.24 -1.93
N ASP A 237 17.70 -24.82 -0.91
CA ASP A 237 16.43 -25.52 -1.05
C ASP A 237 15.24 -24.57 -1.05
N LYS A 238 15.33 -23.53 -0.20
CA LYS A 238 14.22 -22.60 0.01
C LYS A 238 14.74 -21.27 0.54
N VAL A 239 14.12 -20.19 0.09
CA VAL A 239 14.28 -18.85 0.66
C VAL A 239 12.93 -18.36 1.15
N LEU A 240 12.87 -17.79 2.34
CA LEU A 240 11.72 -17.07 2.82
C LEU A 240 12.11 -15.59 3.00
N TYR A 241 11.26 -14.72 2.55
CA TYR A 241 11.41 -13.27 2.66
C TYR A 241 10.27 -12.65 3.45
N ARG A 242 10.61 -11.66 4.29
CA ARG A 242 9.65 -10.84 5.04
C ARG A 242 10.18 -9.41 5.16
N TYR A 243 9.28 -8.43 5.02
CA TYR A 243 9.53 -6.99 5.21
C TYR A 243 8.75 -6.43 6.38
#